data_5cbb9382e2f9aaa2935040035c19c27c
#
_entry.id   5cbb9382e2f9aaa2935040035c19c27c
#
_cell.length_a   1.000
_cell.length_b   1.000
_cell.length_c   1.000
_cell.angle_alpha   90.00
_cell.angle_beta   90.00
_cell.angle_gamma   90.00
#
_symmetry.space_group_name_H-M   'P 1'
#
loop_
_entity.id
_entity.type
_entity.pdbx_description
1 polymer ?
#
loop_
_entity_poly.entity_id
_entity_poly.type
_entity_poly.pdbx_seq_one_letter_code
_entity_poly.pdbx_strand_id
1 'polypeptide(L)'
;MRIAEMDWRMVEDWVRHDDRCVLPLGSTEQHAGLSLATDAILAERVAVDAAEPLGIPVFPALPYGLTPYFTAFPGTVTLRVATYAAVLRDVLDSLKQAGFRRVLIVNGHSGNQPAASLAQEWLMDNPDARVRFHDWWRAPLTAATVRTIDPVASHASWMENFPWTRLAGRPPQDGTKPMIDIDRLRILPPFEARTLLDDGNFGGRYQRDDSEMLEIWDVAVRETRELLESW
;
A
#
# COMPACT_ATOMS: atom_id res chain seq x y z
N MET A 1 17.61 0.71 -0.89
CA MET A 1 17.96 1.96 -1.66
C MET A 1 16.71 2.46 -2.40
N ARG A 2 16.47 3.76 -2.44
CA ARG A 2 15.37 4.33 -3.25
C ARG A 2 15.85 4.60 -4.66
N ILE A 3 15.07 4.26 -5.68
CA ILE A 3 15.38 4.62 -7.08
C ILE A 3 15.57 6.14 -7.24
N ALA A 4 14.86 6.94 -6.47
CA ALA A 4 15.02 8.42 -6.46
C ALA A 4 16.43 8.88 -6.04
N GLU A 5 17.24 8.01 -5.45
CA GLU A 5 18.61 8.27 -4.98
C GLU A 5 19.66 7.54 -5.84
N MET A 6 19.23 6.94 -6.97
CA MET A 6 20.09 6.18 -7.88
C MET A 6 20.16 6.83 -9.25
N ASP A 7 21.32 6.76 -9.89
CA ASP A 7 21.42 6.96 -11.32
C ASP A 7 21.31 5.61 -12.09
N TRP A 8 21.16 5.67 -13.40
CA TRP A 8 20.98 4.48 -14.21
C TRP A 8 22.16 3.48 -14.15
N ARG A 9 23.40 3.95 -13.87
CA ARG A 9 24.60 3.11 -13.76
C ARG A 9 24.55 2.29 -12.48
N MET A 10 24.07 2.89 -11.38
CA MET A 10 23.87 2.18 -10.12
C MET A 10 22.85 1.04 -10.29
N VAL A 11 21.78 1.26 -11.07
CA VAL A 11 20.80 0.21 -11.40
C VAL A 11 21.44 -0.86 -12.28
N GLU A 12 22.21 -0.48 -13.31
CA GLU A 12 22.92 -1.42 -14.18
C GLU A 12 23.91 -2.29 -13.40
N ASP A 13 24.63 -1.71 -12.44
CA ASP A 13 25.52 -2.46 -11.57
C ASP A 13 24.76 -3.39 -10.62
N TRP A 14 23.63 -2.97 -10.10
CA TRP A 14 22.79 -3.79 -9.24
C TRP A 14 22.30 -5.05 -9.97
N VAL A 15 21.69 -4.91 -11.15
CA VAL A 15 21.08 -6.04 -11.88
C VAL A 15 22.10 -7.08 -12.39
N ARG A 16 23.40 -6.78 -12.35
CA ARG A 16 24.47 -7.76 -12.62
C ARG A 16 24.66 -8.77 -11.48
N HIS A 17 24.22 -8.45 -10.27
CA HIS A 17 24.46 -9.23 -9.05
C HIS A 17 23.17 -9.73 -8.41
N ASP A 18 22.08 -8.93 -8.52
CA ASP A 18 20.80 -9.22 -7.95
C ASP A 18 19.68 -8.67 -8.85
N ASP A 19 18.65 -9.47 -9.11
CA ASP A 19 17.56 -9.11 -10.00
C ASP A 19 16.27 -8.75 -9.24
N ARG A 20 16.35 -8.56 -7.90
CA ARG A 20 15.23 -8.16 -7.05
C ARG A 20 14.99 -6.66 -7.09
N CYS A 21 13.71 -6.28 -7.05
CA CYS A 21 13.28 -4.91 -6.74
C CYS A 21 11.93 -4.92 -6.02
N VAL A 22 11.55 -3.76 -5.49
CA VAL A 22 10.25 -3.55 -4.84
C VAL A 22 9.46 -2.48 -5.57
N LEU A 23 8.19 -2.76 -5.85
CA LEU A 23 7.21 -1.85 -6.45
C LEU A 23 6.08 -1.58 -5.45
N PRO A 24 6.06 -0.44 -4.75
CA PRO A 24 4.95 -0.07 -3.89
C PRO A 24 3.72 0.37 -4.71
N LEU A 25 2.53 -0.06 -4.29
CA LEU A 25 1.24 0.36 -4.85
C LEU A 25 0.41 1.04 -3.76
N GLY A 26 -0.04 2.25 -4.02
CA GLY A 26 -0.90 3.02 -3.13
C GLY A 26 -2.20 3.44 -3.78
N SER A 27 -2.85 4.41 -3.16
CA SER A 27 -3.99 5.16 -3.67
C SER A 27 -3.93 6.60 -3.18
N THR A 28 -4.58 7.50 -3.88
CA THR A 28 -4.84 8.88 -3.42
C THR A 28 -6.33 8.97 -3.16
N GLU A 29 -6.72 8.85 -1.91
CA GLU A 29 -8.11 8.78 -1.49
C GLU A 29 -8.34 9.36 -0.11
N GLN A 30 -9.60 9.59 0.24
CA GLN A 30 -9.96 10.05 1.57
C GLN A 30 -9.51 9.05 2.66
N HIS A 31 -8.96 9.55 3.75
CA HIS A 31 -8.55 8.82 4.95
C HIS A 31 -8.95 9.61 6.21
N ALA A 32 -10.20 10.04 6.28
CA ALA A 32 -10.71 10.90 7.36
C ALA A 32 -9.77 12.11 7.59
N GLY A 33 -9.15 12.24 8.76
CA GLY A 33 -8.23 13.32 9.08
C GLY A 33 -6.78 13.12 8.67
N LEU A 34 -6.44 11.99 8.05
CA LEU A 34 -5.09 11.68 7.60
C LEU A 34 -4.81 12.20 6.19
N SER A 35 -3.57 12.04 5.75
CA SER A 35 -3.16 12.39 4.38
C SER A 35 -3.98 11.64 3.34
N LEU A 36 -4.36 12.30 2.25
CA LEU A 36 -4.95 11.65 1.08
C LEU A 36 -3.99 10.62 0.44
N ALA A 37 -2.70 10.73 0.68
CA ALA A 37 -1.68 9.81 0.18
C ALA A 37 -1.31 8.70 1.19
N THR A 38 -2.10 8.47 2.23
CA THR A 38 -1.82 7.50 3.31
C THR A 38 -1.37 6.15 2.76
N ASP A 39 -2.10 5.58 1.83
CA ASP A 39 -1.78 4.28 1.23
C ASP A 39 -0.42 4.25 0.54
N ALA A 40 -0.12 5.31 -0.23
CA ALA A 40 1.16 5.43 -0.95
C ALA A 40 2.32 5.65 0.03
N ILE A 41 2.13 6.49 1.05
CA ILE A 41 3.12 6.75 2.10
C ILE A 41 3.45 5.45 2.84
N LEU A 42 2.45 4.70 3.27
CA LEU A 42 2.64 3.46 4.02
C LEU A 42 3.28 2.36 3.17
N ALA A 43 2.81 2.17 1.93
CA ALA A 43 3.38 1.17 1.02
C ALA A 43 4.85 1.46 0.69
N GLU A 44 5.18 2.71 0.36
CA GLU A 44 6.56 3.08 0.04
C GLU A 44 7.46 2.97 1.26
N ARG A 45 7.00 3.44 2.41
CA ARG A 45 7.82 3.44 3.61
C ARG A 45 8.11 2.02 4.12
N VAL A 46 7.11 1.13 4.20
CA VAL A 46 7.36 -0.25 4.61
C VAL A 46 8.27 -0.98 3.64
N ALA A 47 8.12 -0.71 2.34
CA ALA A 47 8.99 -1.26 1.30
C ALA A 47 10.45 -0.79 1.48
N VAL A 48 10.66 0.50 1.73
CA VAL A 48 12.00 1.08 1.94
C VAL A 48 12.64 0.53 3.21
N ASP A 49 11.93 0.59 4.35
CA ASP A 49 12.46 0.14 5.64
C ASP A 49 12.77 -1.39 5.65
N ALA A 50 12.02 -2.17 4.86
CA ALA A 50 12.28 -3.60 4.68
C ALA A 50 13.47 -3.89 3.75
N ALA A 51 13.60 -3.16 2.64
CA ALA A 51 14.58 -3.44 1.60
C ALA A 51 15.95 -2.81 1.87
N GLU A 52 16.03 -1.73 2.68
CA GLU A 52 17.25 -0.98 2.92
C GLU A 52 18.43 -1.83 3.43
N PRO A 53 18.27 -2.72 4.44
CA PRO A 53 19.38 -3.55 4.92
C PRO A 53 19.91 -4.55 3.88
N LEU A 54 19.11 -4.86 2.86
CA LEU A 54 19.45 -5.78 1.78
C LEU A 54 20.00 -5.03 0.54
N GLY A 55 19.99 -3.71 0.56
CA GLY A 55 20.37 -2.87 -0.57
C GLY A 55 19.43 -2.95 -1.78
N ILE A 56 18.27 -3.61 -1.67
CA ILE A 56 17.34 -3.84 -2.79
C ILE A 56 16.70 -2.52 -3.24
N PRO A 57 16.68 -2.21 -4.56
CA PRO A 57 16.04 -1.02 -5.08
C PRO A 57 14.54 -1.00 -4.85
N VAL A 58 14.04 0.15 -4.37
CA VAL A 58 12.60 0.42 -4.19
C VAL A 58 12.18 1.51 -5.16
N PHE A 59 11.25 1.21 -6.05
CA PHE A 59 10.68 2.16 -6.99
C PHE A 59 9.72 3.12 -6.28
N PRO A 60 9.49 4.34 -6.82
CA PRO A 60 8.48 5.23 -6.30
C PRO A 60 7.10 4.56 -6.29
N ALA A 61 6.30 4.84 -5.26
CA ALA A 61 4.96 4.27 -5.19
C ALA A 61 4.10 4.73 -6.38
N LEU A 62 3.28 3.83 -6.94
CA LEU A 62 2.17 4.21 -7.81
C LEU A 62 1.07 4.81 -6.94
N PRO A 63 0.84 6.14 -6.98
CA PRO A 63 -0.03 6.79 -6.00
C PRO A 63 -1.51 6.79 -6.40
N TYR A 64 -1.87 6.22 -7.56
CA TYR A 64 -3.23 6.16 -8.05
C TYR A 64 -3.68 4.72 -8.23
N GLY A 65 -4.67 4.33 -7.43
CA GLY A 65 -5.24 2.99 -7.39
C GLY A 65 -6.69 2.92 -7.84
N LEU A 66 -7.38 1.90 -7.38
CA LEU A 66 -8.78 1.59 -7.69
C LEU A 66 -9.67 1.92 -6.48
N THR A 67 -10.20 3.13 -6.43
CA THR A 67 -11.03 3.63 -5.34
C THR A 67 -12.33 4.31 -5.80
N PRO A 68 -13.18 3.63 -6.59
CA PRO A 68 -14.32 4.26 -7.26
C PRO A 68 -15.36 4.82 -6.29
N TYR A 69 -15.64 4.17 -5.16
CA TYR A 69 -16.67 4.62 -4.23
C TYR A 69 -16.27 5.86 -3.40
N PHE A 70 -14.98 6.23 -3.36
CA PHE A 70 -14.53 7.45 -2.67
C PHE A 70 -14.47 8.69 -3.56
N THR A 71 -14.84 8.60 -4.84
CA THR A 71 -14.71 9.72 -5.80
C THR A 71 -15.59 10.92 -5.46
N ALA A 72 -16.59 10.79 -4.59
CA ALA A 72 -17.35 11.92 -4.07
C ALA A 72 -16.62 12.72 -2.98
N PHE A 73 -15.48 12.23 -2.46
CA PHE A 73 -14.63 12.98 -1.54
C PHE A 73 -13.60 13.78 -2.35
N PRO A 74 -13.54 15.11 -2.20
CA PRO A 74 -12.58 15.95 -2.92
C PRO A 74 -11.13 15.50 -2.68
N GLY A 75 -10.34 15.48 -3.74
CA GLY A 75 -8.94 15.04 -3.70
C GLY A 75 -8.74 13.55 -3.95
N THR A 76 -9.78 12.73 -3.93
CA THR A 76 -9.70 11.32 -4.33
C THR A 76 -9.52 11.20 -5.85
N VAL A 77 -8.56 10.39 -6.27
CA VAL A 77 -8.28 10.09 -7.67
C VAL A 77 -8.32 8.58 -7.88
N THR A 78 -9.22 8.10 -8.72
CA THR A 78 -9.30 6.67 -9.07
C THR A 78 -8.94 6.44 -10.54
N LEU A 79 -8.29 5.34 -10.83
CA LEU A 79 -8.15 4.83 -12.18
C LEU A 79 -9.33 3.90 -12.54
N ARG A 80 -9.56 3.71 -13.82
CA ARG A 80 -10.39 2.60 -14.31
C ARG A 80 -9.57 1.32 -14.25
N VAL A 81 -10.23 0.18 -14.03
CA VAL A 81 -9.55 -1.13 -13.97
C VAL A 81 -8.67 -1.38 -15.20
N ALA A 82 -9.17 -1.09 -16.41
CA ALA A 82 -8.41 -1.26 -17.65
C ALA A 82 -7.16 -0.37 -17.71
N THR A 83 -7.26 0.89 -17.25
CA THR A 83 -6.13 1.82 -17.19
C THR A 83 -5.10 1.35 -16.15
N TYR A 84 -5.56 0.94 -14.98
CA TYR A 84 -4.70 0.42 -13.92
C TYR A 84 -3.93 -0.84 -14.37
N ALA A 85 -4.64 -1.74 -15.06
CA ALA A 85 -4.03 -2.95 -15.63
C ALA A 85 -2.95 -2.61 -16.67
N ALA A 86 -3.22 -1.65 -17.57
CA ALA A 86 -2.24 -1.21 -18.56
C ALA A 86 -1.00 -0.59 -17.90
N VAL A 87 -1.19 0.31 -16.92
CA VAL A 87 -0.07 0.93 -16.18
C VAL A 87 0.78 -0.12 -15.47
N LEU A 88 0.15 -1.07 -14.76
CA LEU A 88 0.90 -2.11 -14.04
C LEU A 88 1.69 -3.00 -15.01
N ARG A 89 1.08 -3.39 -16.15
CA ARG A 89 1.75 -4.16 -17.20
C ARG A 89 2.96 -3.42 -17.75
N ASP A 90 2.79 -2.16 -18.16
CA ASP A 90 3.87 -1.34 -18.72
C ASP A 90 5.02 -1.16 -17.72
N VAL A 91 4.71 -1.01 -16.43
CA VAL A 91 5.73 -0.93 -15.37
C VAL A 91 6.48 -2.26 -15.24
N LEU A 92 5.77 -3.40 -15.16
CA LEU A 92 6.40 -4.71 -15.05
C LEU A 92 7.27 -5.04 -16.28
N ASP A 93 6.81 -4.70 -17.48
CA ASP A 93 7.58 -4.87 -18.72
C ASP A 93 8.86 -4.02 -18.69
N SER A 94 8.77 -2.78 -18.24
CA SER A 94 9.91 -1.88 -18.10
C SER A 94 10.92 -2.37 -17.06
N LEU A 95 10.44 -2.87 -15.91
CA LEU A 95 11.30 -3.49 -14.88
C LEU A 95 12.03 -4.71 -15.44
N LYS A 96 11.31 -5.58 -16.16
CA LYS A 96 11.90 -6.74 -16.82
C LYS A 96 12.95 -6.34 -17.86
N GLN A 97 12.67 -5.34 -18.68
CA GLN A 97 13.60 -4.83 -19.68
C GLN A 97 14.88 -4.26 -19.02
N ALA A 98 14.75 -3.62 -17.86
CA ALA A 98 15.88 -3.11 -17.09
C ALA A 98 16.74 -4.20 -16.43
N GLY A 99 16.32 -5.47 -16.45
CA GLY A 99 17.06 -6.61 -15.89
C GLY A 99 16.47 -7.19 -14.61
N PHE A 100 15.45 -6.57 -14.01
CA PHE A 100 14.78 -7.14 -12.85
C PHE A 100 13.94 -8.36 -13.24
N ARG A 101 13.99 -9.41 -12.42
CA ARG A 101 13.23 -10.66 -12.63
C ARG A 101 12.39 -11.05 -11.42
N ARG A 102 12.76 -10.57 -10.24
CA ARG A 102 12.05 -10.81 -8.99
C ARG A 102 11.48 -9.50 -8.45
N VAL A 103 10.17 -9.30 -8.58
CA VAL A 103 9.48 -8.08 -8.18
C VAL A 103 8.59 -8.35 -6.97
N LEU A 104 8.84 -7.71 -5.83
CA LEU A 104 7.90 -7.66 -4.72
C LEU A 104 6.97 -6.45 -4.89
N ILE A 105 5.70 -6.69 -5.14
CA ILE A 105 4.68 -5.66 -5.08
C ILE A 105 4.25 -5.52 -3.63
N VAL A 106 4.50 -4.35 -3.03
CA VAL A 106 4.02 -4.00 -1.69
C VAL A 106 2.79 -3.12 -1.82
N ASN A 107 1.64 -3.70 -1.54
CA ASN A 107 0.36 -3.01 -1.67
C ASN A 107 -0.03 -2.31 -0.37
N GLY A 108 -0.46 -1.05 -0.44
CA GLY A 108 -0.99 -0.23 0.64
C GLY A 108 -2.51 0.00 0.58
N HIS A 109 -3.19 -0.48 -0.48
CA HIS A 109 -4.59 -0.17 -0.74
C HIS A 109 -5.43 -1.40 -1.08
N SER A 110 -6.51 -1.63 -0.34
CA SER A 110 -7.35 -2.81 -0.53
C SER A 110 -8.03 -2.88 -1.90
N GLY A 111 -8.34 -1.75 -2.51
CA GLY A 111 -8.93 -1.68 -3.86
C GLY A 111 -8.00 -2.19 -4.97
N ASN A 112 -6.70 -2.26 -4.72
CA ASN A 112 -5.70 -2.74 -5.69
C ASN A 112 -5.63 -4.28 -5.80
N GLN A 113 -6.50 -5.05 -5.16
CA GLN A 113 -6.51 -6.52 -5.24
C GLN A 113 -6.45 -7.09 -6.67
N PRO A 114 -7.05 -6.46 -7.70
CA PRO A 114 -6.88 -6.91 -9.08
C PRO A 114 -5.42 -7.00 -9.54
N ALA A 115 -4.48 -6.25 -8.94
CA ALA A 115 -3.07 -6.31 -9.28
C ALA A 115 -2.45 -7.71 -9.07
N ALA A 116 -2.93 -8.47 -8.08
CA ALA A 116 -2.47 -9.84 -7.85
C ALA A 116 -2.78 -10.76 -9.05
N SER A 117 -4.01 -10.68 -9.58
CA SER A 117 -4.41 -11.45 -10.77
C SER A 117 -3.70 -10.97 -12.04
N LEU A 118 -3.52 -9.65 -12.18
CA LEU A 118 -2.78 -9.06 -13.31
C LEU A 118 -1.31 -9.48 -13.31
N ALA A 119 -0.68 -9.57 -12.14
CA ALA A 119 0.70 -10.06 -12.03
C ALA A 119 0.79 -11.54 -12.43
N GLN A 120 -0.19 -12.37 -12.05
CA GLN A 120 -0.24 -13.78 -12.47
C GLN A 120 -0.46 -13.92 -13.99
N GLU A 121 -1.34 -13.09 -14.57
CA GLU A 121 -1.53 -13.05 -16.03
C GLU A 121 -0.24 -12.64 -16.75
N TRP A 122 0.45 -11.62 -16.24
CA TRP A 122 1.73 -11.16 -16.81
C TRP A 122 2.80 -12.26 -16.80
N LEU A 123 2.84 -13.10 -15.75
CA LEU A 123 3.77 -14.22 -15.64
C LEU A 123 3.53 -15.31 -16.69
N MET A 124 2.34 -15.42 -17.30
CA MET A 124 2.08 -16.36 -18.40
C MET A 124 2.97 -16.05 -19.61
N ASP A 125 3.19 -14.76 -19.89
CA ASP A 125 4.03 -14.29 -20.98
C ASP A 125 5.51 -14.11 -20.54
N ASN A 126 5.81 -14.20 -19.25
CA ASN A 126 7.11 -13.91 -18.65
C ASN A 126 7.59 -15.04 -17.70
N PRO A 127 7.80 -16.27 -18.21
CA PRO A 127 8.08 -17.45 -17.38
C PRO A 127 9.42 -17.40 -16.63
N ASP A 128 10.33 -16.53 -17.04
CA ASP A 128 11.63 -16.25 -16.43
C ASP A 128 11.57 -15.24 -15.27
N ALA A 129 10.41 -14.63 -15.05
CA ALA A 129 10.19 -13.68 -13.95
C ALA A 129 9.46 -14.31 -12.75
N ARG A 130 9.48 -13.61 -11.64
CA ARG A 130 8.71 -13.92 -10.41
C ARG A 130 8.15 -12.62 -9.86
N VAL A 131 6.86 -12.62 -9.54
CA VAL A 131 6.18 -11.49 -8.91
C VAL A 131 5.45 -12.01 -7.67
N ARG A 132 5.68 -11.35 -6.53
CA ARG A 132 4.91 -11.56 -5.30
C ARG A 132 4.06 -10.34 -5.05
N PHE A 133 2.79 -10.54 -4.68
CA PHE A 133 1.88 -9.51 -4.23
C PHE A 133 1.70 -9.60 -2.72
N HIS A 134 1.95 -8.51 -2.01
CA HIS A 134 1.99 -8.46 -0.55
C HIS A 134 1.15 -7.30 -0.03
N ASP A 135 0.03 -7.62 0.62
CA ASP A 135 -0.75 -6.68 1.42
C ASP A 135 -0.09 -6.55 2.80
N TRP A 136 0.75 -5.55 3.00
CA TRP A 136 1.56 -5.45 4.21
C TRP A 136 0.75 -5.51 5.51
N TRP A 137 -0.43 -4.88 5.53
CA TRP A 137 -1.33 -4.84 6.72
C TRP A 137 -2.08 -6.15 6.97
N ARG A 138 -2.15 -7.04 6.00
CA ARG A 138 -2.78 -8.38 6.08
C ARG A 138 -1.77 -9.49 6.30
N ALA A 139 -0.49 -9.17 6.33
CA ALA A 139 0.53 -10.15 6.64
C ALA A 139 0.24 -10.82 7.99
N PRO A 140 0.47 -12.13 8.13
CA PRO A 140 -0.05 -12.91 9.26
C PRO A 140 0.34 -12.36 10.64
N LEU A 141 1.61 -12.00 10.84
CA LEU A 141 2.08 -11.47 12.12
C LEU A 141 1.61 -10.03 12.33
N THR A 142 1.66 -9.19 11.30
CA THR A 142 1.15 -7.82 11.34
C THR A 142 -0.33 -7.80 11.71
N ALA A 143 -1.15 -8.60 11.03
CA ALA A 143 -2.58 -8.70 11.34
C ALA A 143 -2.86 -9.29 12.73
N ALA A 144 -2.01 -10.19 13.23
CA ALA A 144 -2.11 -10.70 14.60
C ALA A 144 -1.79 -9.61 15.64
N THR A 145 -0.72 -8.83 15.42
CA THR A 145 -0.34 -7.70 16.28
C THR A 145 -1.46 -6.65 16.34
N VAL A 146 -2.00 -6.27 15.18
CA VAL A 146 -3.15 -5.35 15.09
C VAL A 146 -4.32 -5.86 15.94
N ARG A 147 -4.72 -7.13 15.80
CA ARG A 147 -5.83 -7.71 16.58
C ARG A 147 -5.55 -7.79 18.09
N THR A 148 -4.30 -7.93 18.49
CA THR A 148 -3.91 -7.94 19.91
C THR A 148 -4.04 -6.56 20.51
N ILE A 149 -3.69 -5.51 19.78
CA ILE A 149 -3.78 -4.12 20.23
C ILE A 149 -5.25 -3.67 20.28
N ASP A 150 -5.98 -3.83 19.17
CA ASP A 150 -7.41 -3.55 19.08
C ASP A 150 -8.02 -4.35 17.92
N PRO A 151 -9.01 -5.21 18.18
CA PRO A 151 -9.64 -6.01 17.14
C PRO A 151 -10.48 -5.18 16.15
N VAL A 152 -10.81 -3.93 16.49
CA VAL A 152 -11.56 -3.03 15.61
C VAL A 152 -10.59 -2.10 14.88
N ALA A 153 -10.11 -2.59 13.75
CA ALA A 153 -9.19 -1.90 12.87
C ALA A 153 -9.75 -1.89 11.45
N SER A 154 -9.83 -0.71 10.82
CA SER A 154 -10.49 -0.54 9.52
C SER A 154 -9.86 0.59 8.71
N HIS A 155 -10.37 0.82 7.49
CA HIS A 155 -9.97 1.94 6.65
C HIS A 155 -10.14 3.29 7.36
N ALA A 156 -9.14 4.15 7.28
CA ALA A 156 -9.07 5.48 7.90
C ALA A 156 -9.23 5.48 9.43
N SER A 157 -9.02 4.32 10.08
CA SER A 157 -9.01 4.20 11.53
C SER A 157 -7.57 4.31 12.09
N TRP A 158 -7.46 4.07 13.37
CA TRP A 158 -6.20 4.13 14.12
C TRP A 158 -5.05 3.34 13.46
N MET A 159 -5.33 2.19 12.82
CA MET A 159 -4.30 1.32 12.23
C MET A 159 -3.56 1.94 11.03
N GLU A 160 -4.04 3.04 10.50
CA GLU A 160 -3.39 3.81 9.43
C GLU A 160 -2.86 5.17 9.93
N ASN A 161 -3.10 5.48 11.23
CA ASN A 161 -2.72 6.74 11.86
C ASN A 161 -1.28 6.68 12.43
N PHE A 162 -0.32 6.50 11.56
CA PHE A 162 1.11 6.58 11.89
C PHE A 162 1.58 8.04 11.97
N PRO A 163 2.67 8.34 12.69
CA PRO A 163 3.20 9.72 12.76
C PRO A 163 3.40 10.39 11.40
N TRP A 164 3.74 9.61 10.37
CA TRP A 164 4.02 10.10 9.02
C TRP A 164 2.82 10.14 8.07
N THR A 165 1.65 9.69 8.48
CA THR A 165 0.38 9.86 7.75
C THR A 165 -0.43 11.05 8.23
N ARG A 166 -0.04 11.66 9.37
CA ARG A 166 -0.67 12.83 9.97
C ARG A 166 -0.31 14.11 9.22
N LEU A 167 -1.23 15.07 9.22
CA LEU A 167 -1.03 16.37 8.57
C LEU A 167 -0.52 17.39 9.59
N ALA A 168 0.55 18.10 9.23
CA ALA A 168 1.07 19.19 10.06
C ALA A 168 0.01 20.28 10.25
N GLY A 169 -0.13 20.77 11.49
CA GLY A 169 -1.08 21.84 11.82
C GLY A 169 -2.56 21.39 11.89
N ARG A 170 -2.84 20.11 11.74
CA ARG A 170 -4.17 19.54 11.98
C ARG A 170 -4.15 18.76 13.30
N PRO A 171 -5.05 19.05 14.26
CA PRO A 171 -5.18 18.19 15.42
C PRO A 171 -5.64 16.80 14.97
N PRO A 172 -5.11 15.72 15.57
CA PRO A 172 -5.62 14.38 15.30
C PRO A 172 -7.10 14.29 15.70
N GLN A 173 -7.86 13.52 14.93
CA GLN A 173 -9.20 13.15 15.35
C GLN A 173 -9.12 12.21 16.55
N ASP A 174 -10.04 12.36 17.49
CA ASP A 174 -10.12 11.53 18.70
C ASP A 174 -11.47 10.82 18.79
N GLY A 175 -11.56 9.87 19.72
CA GLY A 175 -12.76 9.11 19.97
C GLY A 175 -12.87 7.82 19.15
N THR A 176 -14.10 7.34 19.02
CA THR A 176 -14.41 6.06 18.36
C THR A 176 -15.68 6.22 17.53
N LYS A 177 -15.66 5.69 16.33
CA LYS A 177 -16.82 5.62 15.43
C LYS A 177 -17.37 4.20 15.39
N PRO A 178 -18.71 4.01 15.43
CA PRO A 178 -19.30 2.71 15.15
C PRO A 178 -18.91 2.19 13.77
N MET A 179 -18.73 0.87 13.64
CA MET A 179 -18.50 0.26 12.32
C MET A 179 -19.68 0.51 11.40
N ILE A 180 -19.39 0.95 10.18
CA ILE A 180 -20.39 1.05 9.13
C ILE A 180 -20.79 -0.34 8.61
N ASP A 181 -21.90 -0.40 7.90
CA ASP A 181 -22.26 -1.57 7.10
C ASP A 181 -21.43 -1.62 5.82
N ILE A 182 -20.38 -2.44 5.83
CA ILE A 182 -19.43 -2.58 4.70
C ILE A 182 -20.10 -3.24 3.48
N ASP A 183 -21.03 -4.17 3.69
CA ASP A 183 -21.71 -4.83 2.57
C ASP A 183 -22.65 -3.84 1.87
N ARG A 184 -23.30 -2.97 2.64
CA ARG A 184 -24.05 -1.85 2.08
C ARG A 184 -23.14 -0.88 1.32
N LEU A 185 -21.98 -0.52 1.86
CA LEU A 185 -21.03 0.38 1.19
C LEU A 185 -20.66 -0.11 -0.21
N ARG A 186 -20.42 -1.41 -0.35
CA ARG A 186 -19.96 -2.03 -1.62
C ARG A 186 -20.93 -1.93 -2.78
N ILE A 187 -22.19 -1.69 -2.51
CA ILE A 187 -23.24 -1.59 -3.54
C ILE A 187 -23.69 -0.14 -3.81
N LEU A 188 -23.14 0.83 -3.09
CA LEU A 188 -23.55 2.23 -3.20
C LEU A 188 -22.76 2.99 -4.26
N PRO A 189 -23.41 3.90 -5.02
CA PRO A 189 -22.74 4.87 -5.84
C PRO A 189 -22.00 5.90 -4.95
N PRO A 190 -20.99 6.62 -5.49
CA PRO A 190 -20.06 7.43 -4.69
C PRO A 190 -20.71 8.46 -3.75
N PHE A 191 -21.75 9.16 -4.17
CA PHE A 191 -22.41 10.16 -3.32
C PHE A 191 -23.15 9.54 -2.14
N GLU A 192 -23.78 8.39 -2.35
CA GLU A 192 -24.43 7.66 -1.27
C GLU A 192 -23.41 7.00 -0.34
N ALA A 193 -22.31 6.47 -0.90
CA ALA A 193 -21.17 5.98 -0.14
C ALA A 193 -20.60 7.08 0.77
N ARG A 194 -20.41 8.31 0.26
CA ARG A 194 -19.98 9.45 1.06
C ARG A 194 -20.97 9.78 2.18
N THR A 195 -22.27 9.72 1.91
CA THR A 195 -23.30 9.96 2.94
C THR A 195 -23.26 8.91 4.04
N LEU A 196 -23.04 7.63 3.68
CA LEU A 196 -22.92 6.54 4.65
C LEU A 196 -21.63 6.67 5.48
N LEU A 197 -20.53 7.08 4.85
CA LEU A 197 -19.20 7.19 5.46
C LEU A 197 -19.03 8.45 6.30
N ASP A 198 -19.76 9.52 6.00
CA ASP A 198 -19.64 10.83 6.63
C ASP A 198 -18.21 11.39 6.53
N ASP A 199 -17.38 11.22 7.54
CA ASP A 199 -15.98 11.68 7.58
C ASP A 199 -14.98 10.75 6.85
N GLY A 200 -15.40 9.56 6.45
CA GLY A 200 -14.61 8.60 5.69
C GLY A 200 -14.04 7.42 6.47
N ASN A 201 -13.97 7.48 7.81
CA ASN A 201 -13.58 6.33 8.63
C ASN A 201 -14.66 5.24 8.57
N PHE A 202 -14.26 3.97 8.37
CA PHE A 202 -15.20 2.83 8.38
C PHE A 202 -15.66 2.44 9.78
N GLY A 203 -14.93 2.86 10.81
CA GLY A 203 -15.26 2.58 12.21
C GLY A 203 -14.01 2.20 13.01
N GLY A 204 -14.17 2.20 14.34
CA GLY A 204 -13.07 2.03 15.28
C GLY A 204 -12.54 3.35 15.81
N ARG A 205 -11.44 3.29 16.56
CA ARG A 205 -10.74 4.47 17.07
C ARG A 205 -10.08 5.23 15.93
N TYR A 206 -9.92 6.56 16.10
CA TYR A 206 -9.19 7.38 15.13
C TYR A 206 -7.67 7.33 15.35
N GLN A 207 -7.24 7.13 16.59
CA GLN A 207 -5.82 7.09 16.95
C GLN A 207 -5.55 6.14 18.12
N ARG A 208 -4.29 5.78 18.24
CA ARG A 208 -3.70 5.06 19.36
C ARG A 208 -2.31 5.63 19.65
N ASP A 209 -1.69 5.21 20.76
CA ASP A 209 -0.36 5.67 21.13
C ASP A 209 0.68 5.31 20.06
N ASP A 210 1.62 6.22 19.81
CA ASP A 210 2.68 6.01 18.83
C ASP A 210 3.52 4.76 19.09
N SER A 211 3.69 4.38 20.36
CA SER A 211 4.40 3.16 20.73
C SER A 211 3.72 1.90 20.19
N GLU A 212 2.39 1.82 20.24
CA GLU A 212 1.62 0.70 19.66
C GLU A 212 1.70 0.71 18.13
N MET A 213 1.66 1.90 17.52
CA MET A 213 1.79 2.04 16.06
C MET A 213 3.17 1.62 15.58
N LEU A 214 4.24 1.97 16.30
CA LEU A 214 5.61 1.58 15.97
C LEU A 214 5.85 0.08 16.18
N GLU A 215 5.20 -0.56 17.18
CA GLU A 215 5.23 -2.02 17.33
C GLU A 215 4.67 -2.74 16.09
N ILE A 216 3.52 -2.28 15.59
CA ILE A 216 2.95 -2.82 14.33
C ILE A 216 3.91 -2.61 13.16
N TRP A 217 4.52 -1.42 13.09
CA TRP A 217 5.44 -1.08 12.01
C TRP A 217 6.66 -2.00 11.98
N ASP A 218 7.27 -2.25 13.12
CA ASP A 218 8.44 -3.13 13.24
C ASP A 218 8.11 -4.56 12.79
N VAL A 219 6.92 -5.05 13.12
CA VAL A 219 6.45 -6.36 12.66
C VAL A 219 6.23 -6.36 11.14
N ALA A 220 5.56 -5.35 10.60
CA ALA A 220 5.27 -5.23 9.17
C ALA A 220 6.55 -5.14 8.32
N VAL A 221 7.53 -4.36 8.77
CA VAL A 221 8.84 -4.25 8.12
C VAL A 221 9.57 -5.59 8.11
N ARG A 222 9.58 -6.30 9.25
CA ARG A 222 10.21 -7.62 9.36
C ARG A 222 9.55 -8.65 8.43
N GLU A 223 8.22 -8.78 8.44
CA GLU A 223 7.50 -9.72 7.55
C GLU A 223 7.74 -9.39 6.06
N THR A 224 7.76 -8.11 5.71
CA THR A 224 8.04 -7.67 4.34
C THR A 224 9.48 -8.02 3.95
N ARG A 225 10.46 -7.84 4.85
CA ARG A 225 11.86 -8.21 4.62
C ARG A 225 12.05 -9.71 4.42
N GLU A 226 11.41 -10.53 5.24
CA GLU A 226 11.45 -12.00 5.13
C GLU A 226 11.00 -12.48 3.74
N LEU A 227 10.03 -11.80 3.11
CA LEU A 227 9.64 -12.09 1.73
C LEU A 227 10.75 -11.79 0.72
N LEU A 228 11.55 -10.75 0.94
CA LEU A 228 12.68 -10.42 0.09
C LEU A 228 13.85 -11.37 0.28
N GLU A 229 14.09 -11.84 1.50
CA GLU A 229 15.16 -12.80 1.84
C GLU A 229 14.85 -14.22 1.34
N SER A 230 13.57 -14.58 1.24
CA SER A 230 13.12 -15.91 0.84
C SER A 230 13.06 -16.17 -0.66
N TRP A 231 13.70 -15.35 -1.45
CA TRP A 231 13.82 -15.47 -2.91
C TRP A 231 15.15 -16.05 -3.37
#